data_a6cb7f8837151d47fb83355a30b0e0dc
#
_entry.id   a6cb7f8837151d47fb83355a30b0e0dc
#
_cell.length_a   1.000
_cell.length_b   1.000
_cell.length_c   1.000
_cell.angle_alpha   90.00
_cell.angle_beta   90.00
_cell.angle_gamma   90.00
#
_symmetry.space_group_name_H-M   'P 1'
#
loop_
_entity.id
_entity.type
_entity.pdbx_description
1 polymer ?
#
loop_
_entity_poly.entity_id
_entity_poly.type
_entity_poly.pdbx_seq_one_letter_code
_entity_poly.pdbx_strand_id
1 'polypeptide(L)'
;MGGAAYRGVSFHFEIEADRPVLVVPDVHQDLGFLERAVKRAQAEGAALVFLGDHVDAVDARWRDPAALAAVARALPELAETHAGGCVFIAGNHDVQALQVARHRAALLIAGDEEQVAKLDAAMPDAPGYGNLLGAWPQGFLRGWRLAATAHGYLLSHAGVARRYWPWSAAPDAAGQARAFLSQADEAWERWLLKNEEGPLFEVGPGRGGRDAPVGGPLWLDWDKEFVDDLPLPQVVGHTRGRDARRKDRSWCIDAAQGCVALIEPDLGLQVVKL
;
A
#
# COMPACT_ATOMS: atom_id res chain seq x y z
N MET A 1 -12.47 29.55 -9.47
CA MET A 1 -12.13 30.65 -8.56
C MET A 1 -11.63 30.02 -7.28
N GLY A 2 -10.45 30.41 -6.79
CA GLY A 2 -9.93 30.03 -5.49
C GLY A 2 -9.31 28.63 -5.40
N GLY A 3 -8.25 28.33 -6.18
CA GLY A 3 -7.37 27.22 -5.90
C GLY A 3 -6.60 27.53 -4.63
N ALA A 4 -6.96 26.88 -3.50
CA ALA A 4 -6.11 26.87 -2.33
C ALA A 4 -4.77 26.21 -2.75
N ALA A 5 -3.70 27.00 -2.78
CA ALA A 5 -2.35 26.48 -2.97
C ALA A 5 -2.07 25.56 -1.78
N TYR A 6 -2.05 24.25 -2.00
CA TYR A 6 -1.47 23.30 -1.07
C TYR A 6 0.00 23.70 -0.93
N ARG A 7 0.30 24.46 0.10
CA ARG A 7 1.68 24.78 0.49
C ARG A 7 2.32 23.47 0.90
N GLY A 8 3.42 23.12 0.25
CA GLY A 8 4.13 21.87 0.36
C GLY A 8 4.25 21.31 1.78
N VAL A 9 3.24 20.54 2.19
CA VAL A 9 3.35 19.63 3.30
C VAL A 9 4.14 18.46 2.75
N SER A 10 5.36 18.27 3.23
CA SER A 10 6.11 17.05 2.96
C SER A 10 5.38 15.94 3.71
N PHE A 11 4.67 15.07 3.00
CA PHE A 11 4.06 13.86 3.57
C PHE A 11 5.10 12.76 3.86
N HIS A 12 6.40 13.08 3.87
CA HIS A 12 7.43 12.18 4.33
C HIS A 12 7.41 12.14 5.85
N PHE A 13 6.79 11.10 6.38
CA PHE A 13 6.82 10.82 7.81
C PHE A 13 7.92 9.78 8.08
N GLU A 14 8.86 10.12 8.96
CA GLU A 14 9.79 9.16 9.55
C GLU A 14 9.20 8.66 10.87
N ILE A 15 9.13 7.35 11.03
CA ILE A 15 8.65 6.73 12.27
C ILE A 15 9.71 6.98 13.36
N GLU A 16 9.30 7.63 14.45
CA GLU A 16 10.16 7.85 15.61
C GLU A 16 10.63 6.50 16.19
N ALA A 17 11.91 6.42 16.52
CA ALA A 17 12.57 5.16 16.86
C ALA A 17 12.00 4.47 18.13
N ASP A 18 11.36 5.23 19.01
CA ASP A 18 10.79 4.76 20.29
C ASP A 18 9.25 4.61 20.23
N ARG A 19 8.63 4.97 19.12
CA ARG A 19 7.18 4.93 18.97
C ARG A 19 6.69 3.56 18.48
N PRO A 20 5.69 2.94 19.11
CA PRO A 20 5.03 1.75 18.56
C PRO A 20 4.47 2.01 17.16
N VAL A 21 4.41 0.97 16.34
CA VAL A 21 3.87 1.03 14.98
C VAL A 21 2.73 0.04 14.83
N LEU A 22 1.55 0.53 14.47
CA LEU A 22 0.43 -0.33 14.08
C LEU A 22 0.43 -0.50 12.57
N VAL A 23 0.67 -1.72 12.11
CA VAL A 23 0.68 -2.08 10.70
C VAL A 23 -0.69 -2.59 10.31
N VAL A 24 -1.33 -1.91 9.36
CA VAL A 24 -2.68 -2.19 8.85
C VAL A 24 -2.55 -2.87 7.49
N PRO A 25 -3.04 -4.11 7.33
CA PRO A 25 -3.08 -4.77 6.04
C PRO A 25 -4.14 -4.18 5.11
N ASP A 26 -4.46 -4.90 4.06
CA ASP A 26 -5.43 -4.60 3.02
C ASP A 26 -6.77 -4.14 3.59
N VAL A 27 -7.18 -2.92 3.24
CA VAL A 27 -8.43 -2.29 3.74
C VAL A 27 -9.62 -2.62 2.85
N HIS A 28 -9.42 -2.63 1.52
CA HIS A 28 -10.43 -2.96 0.52
C HIS A 28 -11.80 -2.29 0.76
N GLN A 29 -11.81 -0.97 0.99
CA GLN A 29 -13.02 -0.16 1.24
C GLN A 29 -13.76 -0.47 2.56
N ASP A 30 -13.24 -1.33 3.44
CA ASP A 30 -13.85 -1.58 4.77
C ASP A 30 -13.58 -0.40 5.72
N LEU A 31 -14.46 0.60 5.68
CA LEU A 31 -14.37 1.78 6.56
C LEU A 31 -14.41 1.37 8.04
N GLY A 32 -15.22 0.38 8.40
CA GLY A 32 -15.33 -0.09 9.79
C GLY A 32 -14.03 -0.73 10.27
N PHE A 33 -13.31 -1.47 9.41
CA PHE A 33 -11.98 -1.99 9.73
C PHE A 33 -10.97 -0.85 9.90
N LEU A 34 -10.96 0.12 8.97
CA LEU A 34 -10.11 1.31 9.05
C LEU A 34 -10.31 2.05 10.37
N GLU A 35 -11.57 2.33 10.76
CA GLU A 35 -11.90 3.02 12.01
C GLU A 35 -11.43 2.26 13.25
N ARG A 36 -11.60 0.92 13.28
CA ARG A 36 -11.11 0.08 14.39
C ARG A 36 -9.57 0.12 14.48
N ALA A 37 -8.88 0.06 13.35
CA ALA A 37 -7.41 0.13 13.30
C ALA A 37 -6.91 1.50 13.81
N VAL A 38 -7.52 2.60 13.35
CA VAL A 38 -7.19 3.96 13.82
C VAL A 38 -7.42 4.10 15.33
N LYS A 39 -8.57 3.65 15.83
CA LYS A 39 -8.87 3.68 17.26
C LYS A 39 -7.84 2.87 18.07
N ARG A 40 -7.43 1.73 17.55
CA ARG A 40 -6.39 0.92 18.20
C ARG A 40 -5.05 1.65 18.21
N ALA A 41 -4.62 2.25 17.09
CA ALA A 41 -3.38 3.01 17.04
C ALA A 41 -3.38 4.20 18.02
N GLN A 42 -4.50 4.89 18.13
CA GLN A 42 -4.66 5.99 19.11
C GLN A 42 -4.51 5.51 20.55
N ALA A 43 -5.10 4.35 20.88
CA ALA A 43 -5.01 3.78 22.23
C ALA A 43 -3.59 3.36 22.59
N GLU A 44 -2.79 2.91 21.63
CA GLU A 44 -1.39 2.51 21.80
C GLU A 44 -0.40 3.69 21.64
N GLY A 45 -0.87 4.88 21.26
CA GLY A 45 0.01 6.00 20.89
C GLY A 45 0.89 5.68 19.68
N ALA A 46 0.48 4.73 18.83
CA ALA A 46 1.26 4.18 17.73
C ALA A 46 1.21 5.05 16.47
N ALA A 47 2.28 5.02 15.66
CA ALA A 47 2.22 5.42 14.26
C ALA A 47 1.42 4.40 13.45
N LEU A 48 0.80 4.83 12.35
CA LEU A 48 0.09 3.96 11.43
C LEU A 48 0.93 3.68 10.18
N VAL A 49 1.05 2.42 9.80
CA VAL A 49 1.58 2.01 8.49
C VAL A 49 0.54 1.17 7.78
N PHE A 50 0.04 1.67 6.67
CA PHE A 50 -0.89 0.95 5.80
C PHE A 50 -0.10 0.20 4.74
N LEU A 51 -0.36 -1.10 4.57
CA LEU A 51 0.37 -1.94 3.62
C LEU A 51 -0.17 -1.90 2.18
N GLY A 52 -1.18 -1.09 1.90
CA GLY A 52 -1.77 -0.97 0.55
C GLY A 52 -3.15 -1.59 0.44
N ASP A 53 -3.63 -1.65 -0.80
CA ASP A 53 -4.97 -2.12 -1.14
C ASP A 53 -6.05 -1.42 -0.30
N HIS A 54 -5.98 -0.09 -0.31
CA HIS A 54 -6.91 0.76 0.44
C HIS A 54 -8.31 0.75 -0.17
N VAL A 55 -8.38 0.62 -1.49
CA VAL A 55 -9.60 0.65 -2.30
C VAL A 55 -9.75 -0.65 -3.09
N ASP A 56 -10.80 -0.73 -3.90
CA ASP A 56 -11.15 -1.89 -4.71
C ASP A 56 -11.58 -3.12 -3.88
N ALA A 57 -12.88 -3.26 -3.67
CA ALA A 57 -13.45 -4.33 -2.84
C ALA A 57 -13.28 -5.71 -3.50
N VAL A 58 -12.51 -6.59 -2.89
CA VAL A 58 -12.42 -8.01 -3.29
C VAL A 58 -13.74 -8.73 -3.02
N ASP A 59 -14.42 -8.38 -1.94
CA ASP A 59 -15.73 -8.97 -1.59
C ASP A 59 -16.86 -8.11 -2.18
N ALA A 60 -17.75 -8.74 -2.95
CA ALA A 60 -18.89 -8.08 -3.57
C ALA A 60 -19.80 -7.32 -2.56
N ARG A 61 -19.78 -7.73 -1.28
CA ARG A 61 -20.52 -7.03 -0.21
C ARG A 61 -20.01 -5.62 0.06
N TRP A 62 -18.76 -5.33 -0.26
CA TRP A 62 -18.11 -4.05 -0.04
C TRP A 62 -18.01 -3.19 -1.31
N ARG A 63 -18.48 -3.71 -2.46
CA ARG A 63 -18.54 -2.97 -3.72
C ARG A 63 -19.61 -1.89 -3.68
N ASP A 64 -19.31 -0.85 -2.90
CA ASP A 64 -20.16 0.33 -2.75
C ASP A 64 -19.34 1.58 -3.09
N PRO A 65 -19.74 2.35 -4.12
CA PRO A 65 -19.09 3.62 -4.46
C PRO A 65 -19.05 4.61 -3.30
N ALA A 66 -20.02 4.56 -2.37
CA ALA A 66 -20.03 5.40 -1.18
C ALA A 66 -18.94 4.96 -0.18
N ALA A 67 -18.75 3.66 0.02
CA ALA A 67 -17.69 3.12 0.87
C ALA A 67 -16.30 3.46 0.29
N LEU A 68 -16.11 3.29 -1.03
CA LEU A 68 -14.88 3.73 -1.72
C LEU A 68 -14.61 5.21 -1.48
N ALA A 69 -15.60 6.06 -1.71
CA ALA A 69 -15.46 7.49 -1.52
C ALA A 69 -15.20 7.88 -0.05
N ALA A 70 -15.74 7.14 0.90
CA ALA A 70 -15.52 7.38 2.33
C ALA A 70 -14.08 7.04 2.73
N VAL A 71 -13.58 5.85 2.37
CA VAL A 71 -12.19 5.46 2.63
C VAL A 71 -11.22 6.39 1.90
N ALA A 72 -11.48 6.70 0.62
CA ALA A 72 -10.62 7.60 -0.14
C ALA A 72 -10.47 9.00 0.50
N ARG A 73 -11.51 9.52 1.12
CA ARG A 73 -11.45 10.80 1.87
C ARG A 73 -10.77 10.67 3.23
N ALA A 74 -10.98 9.55 3.92
CA ALA A 74 -10.45 9.35 5.26
C ALA A 74 -8.90 9.28 5.27
N LEU A 75 -8.26 8.74 4.24
CA LEU A 75 -6.80 8.55 4.24
C LEU A 75 -6.01 9.88 4.25
N PRO A 76 -6.29 10.88 3.38
CA PRO A 76 -5.63 12.18 3.49
C PRO A 76 -5.90 12.89 4.82
N GLU A 77 -7.13 12.79 5.35
CA GLU A 77 -7.49 13.35 6.66
C GLU A 77 -6.68 12.70 7.78
N LEU A 78 -6.51 11.39 7.75
CA LEU A 78 -5.65 10.67 8.71
C LEU A 78 -4.19 11.10 8.60
N ALA A 79 -3.69 11.32 7.38
CA ALA A 79 -2.31 11.80 7.18
C ALA A 79 -2.06 13.15 7.87
N GLU A 80 -3.09 14.00 7.95
CA GLU A 80 -3.00 15.34 8.56
C GLU A 80 -3.29 15.33 10.06
N THR A 81 -4.16 14.44 10.54
CA THR A 81 -4.73 14.52 11.90
C THR A 81 -4.23 13.48 12.87
N HIS A 82 -3.71 12.34 12.40
CA HIS A 82 -3.22 11.29 13.30
C HIS A 82 -1.91 11.69 13.98
N ALA A 83 -1.98 11.90 15.29
CA ALA A 83 -0.84 12.42 16.09
C ALA A 83 0.41 11.50 16.03
N GLY A 84 0.23 10.21 15.81
CA GLY A 84 1.32 9.24 15.62
C GLY A 84 1.98 9.31 14.25
N GLY A 85 1.37 10.02 13.29
CA GLY A 85 1.76 10.03 11.89
C GLY A 85 1.33 8.79 11.11
N CYS A 86 1.29 8.90 9.78
CA CYS A 86 0.87 7.84 8.88
C CYS A 86 1.88 7.61 7.75
N VAL A 87 2.16 6.36 7.44
CA VAL A 87 2.88 5.92 6.24
C VAL A 87 1.92 5.11 5.38
N PHE A 88 1.81 5.45 4.10
CA PHE A 88 0.99 4.75 3.13
C PHE A 88 1.88 4.00 2.14
N ILE A 89 1.76 2.69 2.11
CA ILE A 89 2.37 1.83 1.10
C ILE A 89 1.32 1.59 0.02
N ALA A 90 1.69 1.68 -1.25
CA ALA A 90 0.80 1.40 -2.35
C ALA A 90 0.58 -0.11 -2.47
N GLY A 91 -0.66 -0.53 -2.69
CA GLY A 91 -1.01 -1.89 -3.08
C GLY A 91 -1.26 -2.01 -4.59
N ASN A 92 -1.37 -3.23 -5.10
CA ASN A 92 -1.62 -3.46 -6.51
C ASN A 92 -3.03 -3.00 -6.93
N HIS A 93 -4.04 -3.13 -6.06
CA HIS A 93 -5.39 -2.61 -6.33
C HIS A 93 -5.42 -1.08 -6.36
N ASP A 94 -4.64 -0.39 -5.52
CA ASP A 94 -4.52 1.06 -5.55
C ASP A 94 -3.91 1.55 -6.88
N VAL A 95 -2.83 0.88 -7.33
CA VAL A 95 -2.17 1.16 -8.61
C VAL A 95 -3.14 0.97 -9.77
N GLN A 96 -3.84 -0.16 -9.81
CA GLN A 96 -4.83 -0.46 -10.85
C GLN A 96 -5.99 0.53 -10.85
N ALA A 97 -6.56 0.84 -9.68
CA ALA A 97 -7.64 1.81 -9.56
C ALA A 97 -7.24 3.21 -10.05
N LEU A 98 -6.02 3.66 -9.72
CA LEU A 98 -5.48 4.93 -10.20
C LEU A 98 -5.20 4.93 -11.70
N GLN A 99 -4.72 3.81 -12.28
CA GLN A 99 -4.53 3.68 -13.73
C GLN A 99 -5.87 3.77 -14.47
N VAL A 100 -6.89 3.04 -14.00
CA VAL A 100 -8.24 3.09 -14.55
C VAL A 100 -8.84 4.49 -14.45
N ALA A 101 -8.71 5.14 -13.28
CA ALA A 101 -9.19 6.49 -13.06
C ALA A 101 -8.56 7.50 -14.04
N ARG A 102 -7.23 7.42 -14.23
CA ARG A 102 -6.49 8.28 -15.17
C ARG A 102 -6.89 8.02 -16.63
N HIS A 103 -6.99 6.76 -17.02
CA HIS A 103 -7.41 6.37 -18.36
C HIS A 103 -8.81 6.87 -18.66
N ARG A 104 -9.76 6.64 -17.76
CA ARG A 104 -11.12 7.12 -17.88
C ARG A 104 -11.20 8.64 -17.99
N ALA A 105 -10.45 9.36 -17.17
CA ALA A 105 -10.38 10.82 -17.24
C ALA A 105 -9.82 11.31 -18.58
N ALA A 106 -8.80 10.67 -19.13
CA ALA A 106 -8.25 10.99 -20.44
C ALA A 106 -9.27 10.79 -21.57
N LEU A 107 -10.04 9.69 -21.54
CA LEU A 107 -11.12 9.43 -22.50
C LEU A 107 -12.23 10.49 -22.42
N LEU A 108 -12.63 10.88 -21.22
CA LEU A 108 -13.63 11.93 -21.00
C LEU A 108 -13.16 13.30 -21.54
N ILE A 109 -11.89 13.64 -21.31
CA ILE A 109 -11.28 14.88 -21.83
C ILE A 109 -11.23 14.85 -23.36
N ALA A 110 -10.96 13.69 -23.96
CA ALA A 110 -10.94 13.49 -25.41
C ALA A 110 -12.35 13.48 -26.03
N GLY A 111 -13.42 13.40 -25.24
CA GLY A 111 -14.80 13.29 -25.72
C GLY A 111 -15.12 11.92 -26.32
N ASP A 112 -14.36 10.88 -25.99
CA ASP A 112 -14.54 9.52 -26.49
C ASP A 112 -15.54 8.73 -25.62
N GLU A 113 -16.83 9.10 -25.74
CA GLU A 113 -17.90 8.50 -24.97
C GLU A 113 -18.06 6.99 -25.23
N GLU A 114 -17.73 6.52 -26.45
CA GLU A 114 -17.81 5.10 -26.81
C GLU A 114 -16.78 4.27 -25.99
N GLN A 115 -15.53 4.75 -25.91
CA GLN A 115 -14.51 4.05 -25.11
C GLN A 115 -14.77 4.16 -23.62
N VAL A 116 -15.31 5.27 -23.12
CA VAL A 116 -15.76 5.39 -21.73
C VAL A 116 -16.82 4.35 -21.44
N ALA A 117 -17.83 4.19 -22.28
CA ALA A 117 -18.88 3.18 -22.08
C ALA A 117 -18.34 1.73 -22.11
N LYS A 118 -17.38 1.45 -23.00
CA LYS A 118 -16.70 0.14 -23.06
C LYS A 118 -15.91 -0.14 -21.78
N LEU A 119 -15.16 0.86 -21.29
CA LEU A 119 -14.39 0.75 -20.05
C LEU A 119 -15.32 0.51 -18.85
N ASP A 120 -16.38 1.30 -18.70
CA ASP A 120 -17.34 1.19 -17.60
C ASP A 120 -18.09 -0.15 -17.66
N ALA A 121 -18.37 -0.70 -18.84
CA ALA A 121 -18.96 -2.04 -19.00
C ALA A 121 -17.99 -3.17 -18.63
N ALA A 122 -16.70 -3.02 -18.98
CA ALA A 122 -15.66 -4.00 -18.65
C ALA A 122 -15.24 -3.95 -17.17
N MET A 123 -15.31 -2.77 -16.56
CA MET A 123 -14.92 -2.49 -15.18
C MET A 123 -16.01 -1.67 -14.49
N PRO A 124 -17.01 -2.31 -13.89
CA PRO A 124 -18.18 -1.60 -13.29
C PRO A 124 -17.81 -0.60 -12.18
N ASP A 125 -16.65 -0.77 -11.55
CA ASP A 125 -16.15 0.14 -10.51
C ASP A 125 -15.41 1.35 -11.08
N ALA A 126 -15.08 1.37 -12.39
CA ALA A 126 -14.34 2.46 -13.04
C ALA A 126 -14.95 3.87 -12.82
N PRO A 127 -16.28 4.07 -12.83
CA PRO A 127 -16.87 5.37 -12.50
C PRO A 127 -16.56 5.83 -11.08
N GLY A 128 -16.52 4.89 -10.12
CA GLY A 128 -16.16 5.15 -8.73
C GLY A 128 -14.70 5.57 -8.57
N TYR A 129 -13.79 4.94 -9.31
CA TYR A 129 -12.36 5.28 -9.28
C TYR A 129 -12.06 6.69 -9.78
N GLY A 130 -12.89 7.27 -10.64
CA GLY A 130 -12.77 8.67 -11.05
C GLY A 130 -12.74 9.64 -9.87
N ASN A 131 -13.40 9.30 -8.76
CA ASN A 131 -13.41 10.10 -7.54
C ASN A 131 -12.06 10.08 -6.80
N LEU A 132 -11.21 9.07 -7.02
CA LEU A 132 -9.89 8.97 -6.38
C LEU A 132 -8.99 10.13 -6.78
N LEU A 133 -9.04 10.56 -8.05
CA LEU A 133 -8.22 11.68 -8.53
C LEU A 133 -8.52 13.00 -7.82
N GLY A 134 -9.76 13.17 -7.35
CA GLY A 134 -10.16 14.31 -6.54
C GLY A 134 -9.86 14.14 -5.04
N ALA A 135 -10.04 12.92 -4.53
CA ALA A 135 -9.81 12.60 -3.13
C ALA A 135 -8.32 12.47 -2.79
N TRP A 136 -7.50 11.99 -3.74
CA TRP A 136 -6.06 11.80 -3.57
C TRP A 136 -5.27 12.78 -4.44
N PRO A 137 -5.05 14.01 -3.96
CA PRO A 137 -4.26 14.98 -4.71
C PRO A 137 -2.83 14.47 -4.90
N GLN A 138 -2.18 14.92 -5.97
CA GLN A 138 -0.83 14.49 -6.32
C GLN A 138 0.17 14.67 -5.15
N GLY A 139 0.01 15.71 -4.34
CA GLY A 139 0.83 15.93 -3.14
C GLY A 139 0.70 14.80 -2.12
N PHE A 140 -0.51 14.29 -1.90
CA PHE A 140 -0.76 13.15 -1.01
C PHE A 140 -0.15 11.87 -1.59
N LEU A 141 -0.39 11.56 -2.88
CA LEU A 141 0.17 10.37 -3.54
C LEU A 141 1.70 10.38 -3.63
N ARG A 142 2.35 11.55 -3.64
CA ARG A 142 3.82 11.65 -3.56
C ARG A 142 4.37 11.21 -2.21
N GLY A 143 3.58 11.27 -1.16
CA GLY A 143 3.94 10.76 0.16
C GLY A 143 3.83 9.24 0.28
N TRP A 144 3.21 8.55 -0.68
CA TRP A 144 3.12 7.10 -0.69
C TRP A 144 4.45 6.46 -1.07
N ARG A 145 4.63 5.19 -0.68
CA ARG A 145 5.86 4.41 -0.88
C ARG A 145 5.54 3.01 -1.39
N LEU A 146 6.54 2.29 -1.89
CA LEU A 146 6.42 0.85 -2.16
C LEU A 146 6.88 0.01 -0.98
N ALA A 147 7.66 0.57 -0.07
CA ALA A 147 8.12 -0.08 1.15
C ALA A 147 8.50 0.93 2.22
N ALA A 148 8.57 0.47 3.47
CA ALA A 148 9.08 1.21 4.61
C ALA A 148 9.84 0.26 5.56
N THR A 149 10.50 0.80 6.58
CA THR A 149 11.07 0.01 7.67
C THR A 149 10.58 0.52 9.01
N ALA A 150 10.35 -0.38 9.96
CA ALA A 150 10.03 -0.05 11.34
C ALA A 150 10.60 -1.12 12.27
N HIS A 151 11.33 -0.71 13.31
CA HIS A 151 11.86 -1.57 14.37
C HIS A 151 12.52 -2.86 13.84
N GLY A 152 13.33 -2.74 12.76
CA GLY A 152 14.04 -3.86 12.17
C GLY A 152 13.21 -4.76 11.22
N TYR A 153 11.96 -4.43 10.97
CA TYR A 153 11.12 -5.07 9.95
C TYR A 153 11.11 -4.27 8.65
N LEU A 154 11.10 -4.97 7.52
CA LEU A 154 10.75 -4.40 6.22
C LEU A 154 9.25 -4.56 6.00
N LEU A 155 8.58 -3.47 5.68
CA LEU A 155 7.14 -3.38 5.45
C LEU A 155 6.90 -3.13 3.97
N SER A 156 6.09 -3.93 3.31
CA SER A 156 5.69 -3.74 1.91
C SER A 156 4.34 -4.40 1.68
N HIS A 157 3.68 -4.09 0.56
CA HIS A 157 2.37 -4.66 0.28
C HIS A 157 2.42 -6.19 0.18
N ALA A 158 3.22 -6.74 -0.75
CA ALA A 158 3.22 -8.17 -1.04
C ALA A 158 4.49 -8.90 -0.59
N GLY A 159 5.56 -8.17 -0.28
CA GLY A 159 6.87 -8.73 0.07
C GLY A 159 7.95 -8.43 -0.97
N VAL A 160 9.18 -8.49 -0.54
CA VAL A 160 10.36 -8.23 -1.38
C VAL A 160 11.14 -9.52 -1.57
N ALA A 161 11.24 -9.97 -2.81
CA ALA A 161 12.05 -11.14 -3.16
C ALA A 161 13.54 -10.78 -3.26
N ARG A 162 14.38 -11.77 -3.00
CA ARG A 162 15.85 -11.67 -3.01
C ARG A 162 16.42 -10.96 -4.23
N ARG A 163 15.82 -11.15 -5.42
CA ARG A 163 16.31 -10.55 -6.67
C ARG A 163 16.23 -9.02 -6.71
N TYR A 164 15.32 -8.44 -5.94
CA TYR A 164 15.14 -6.98 -5.88
C TYR A 164 15.97 -6.33 -4.78
N TRP A 165 16.59 -7.13 -3.90
CA TRP A 165 17.37 -6.61 -2.79
C TRP A 165 18.77 -6.18 -3.23
N PRO A 166 19.24 -4.98 -2.87
CA PRO A 166 20.51 -4.42 -3.33
C PRO A 166 21.70 -4.92 -2.49
N TRP A 167 22.05 -6.19 -2.59
CA TRP A 167 23.07 -6.89 -1.80
C TRP A 167 24.43 -6.20 -1.76
N SER A 168 24.83 -5.55 -2.86
CA SER A 168 26.13 -4.89 -2.99
C SER A 168 26.14 -3.43 -2.57
N ALA A 169 24.98 -2.84 -2.22
CA ALA A 169 24.86 -1.42 -1.94
C ALA A 169 25.51 -1.00 -0.61
N ALA A 170 25.58 -1.94 0.37
CA ALA A 170 26.19 -1.71 1.67
C ALA A 170 26.60 -3.03 2.32
N PRO A 171 27.56 -3.03 3.26
CA PRO A 171 28.00 -4.24 3.96
C PRO A 171 26.99 -4.73 5.01
N ASP A 172 26.10 -3.89 5.47
CA ASP A 172 25.14 -4.21 6.53
C ASP A 172 23.68 -4.13 6.05
N ALA A 173 22.79 -4.80 6.78
CA ALA A 173 21.37 -4.87 6.48
C ALA A 173 20.68 -3.49 6.44
N ALA A 174 21.06 -2.58 7.34
CA ALA A 174 20.44 -1.26 7.41
C ALA A 174 20.81 -0.39 6.20
N GLY A 175 22.07 -0.44 5.74
CA GLY A 175 22.51 0.24 4.53
C GLY A 175 21.85 -0.32 3.28
N GLN A 176 21.73 -1.67 3.18
CA GLN A 176 21.00 -2.31 2.09
C GLN A 176 19.53 -1.93 2.08
N ALA A 177 18.88 -1.89 3.25
CA ALA A 177 17.49 -1.45 3.37
C ALA A 177 17.32 0.00 2.91
N ARG A 178 18.18 0.93 3.34
CA ARG A 178 18.13 2.33 2.85
C ARG A 178 18.27 2.41 1.34
N ALA A 179 19.18 1.65 0.74
CA ALA A 179 19.35 1.62 -0.70
C ALA A 179 18.11 1.07 -1.41
N PHE A 180 17.49 0.02 -0.87
CA PHE A 180 16.24 -0.51 -1.39
C PHE A 180 15.10 0.50 -1.32
N LEU A 181 14.92 1.18 -0.17
CA LEU A 181 13.88 2.19 0.00
C LEU A 181 14.04 3.35 -0.97
N SER A 182 15.29 3.82 -1.21
CA SER A 182 15.56 4.85 -2.23
C SER A 182 15.14 4.40 -3.63
N GLN A 183 15.48 3.17 -4.03
CA GLN A 183 15.05 2.60 -5.32
C GLN A 183 13.53 2.47 -5.42
N ALA A 184 12.87 2.08 -4.33
CA ALA A 184 11.42 1.94 -4.25
C ALA A 184 10.71 3.31 -4.36
N ASP A 185 11.23 4.33 -3.68
CA ASP A 185 10.69 5.70 -3.75
C ASP A 185 10.86 6.29 -5.16
N GLU A 186 12.03 6.09 -5.81
CA GLU A 186 12.26 6.50 -7.19
C GLU A 186 11.35 5.77 -8.19
N ALA A 187 11.09 4.47 -7.96
CA ALA A 187 10.18 3.69 -8.80
C ALA A 187 8.74 4.18 -8.66
N TRP A 188 8.30 4.48 -7.42
CA TRP A 188 6.99 5.06 -7.16
C TRP A 188 6.83 6.43 -7.83
N GLU A 189 7.80 7.32 -7.68
CA GLU A 189 7.74 8.65 -8.30
C GLU A 189 7.68 8.58 -9.83
N ARG A 190 8.47 7.70 -10.46
CA ARG A 190 8.42 7.48 -11.93
C ARG A 190 7.05 6.98 -12.37
N TRP A 191 6.48 6.01 -11.65
CA TRP A 191 5.15 5.52 -11.93
C TRP A 191 4.10 6.63 -11.77
N LEU A 192 4.14 7.37 -10.67
CA LEU A 192 3.18 8.43 -10.36
C LEU A 192 3.19 9.56 -11.40
N LEU A 193 4.37 9.98 -11.84
CA LEU A 193 4.54 11.13 -12.72
C LEU A 193 4.51 10.78 -14.21
N LYS A 194 4.97 9.58 -14.58
CA LYS A 194 5.17 9.21 -15.99
C LYS A 194 4.39 7.95 -16.39
N ASN A 195 3.74 7.28 -15.45
CA ASN A 195 3.10 5.97 -15.64
C ASN A 195 4.10 4.90 -16.16
N GLU A 196 5.37 5.01 -15.73
CA GLU A 196 6.42 4.07 -16.09
C GLU A 196 6.54 2.99 -15.03
N GLU A 197 6.21 1.76 -15.40
CA GLU A 197 6.43 0.57 -14.58
C GLU A 197 7.87 0.08 -14.74
N GLY A 198 8.47 -0.32 -13.63
CA GLY A 198 9.79 -0.92 -13.59
C GLY A 198 9.75 -2.30 -12.90
N PRO A 199 10.92 -2.91 -12.63
CA PRO A 199 11.00 -4.25 -12.08
C PRO A 199 10.21 -4.44 -10.76
N LEU A 200 10.04 -3.40 -9.96
CA LEU A 200 9.27 -3.47 -8.70
C LEU A 200 7.76 -3.58 -8.90
N PHE A 201 7.27 -3.41 -10.14
CA PHE A 201 5.85 -3.58 -10.52
C PHE A 201 5.60 -4.91 -11.22
N GLU A 202 6.61 -5.77 -11.40
CA GLU A 202 6.48 -7.04 -12.10
C GLU A 202 5.50 -7.98 -11.41
N VAL A 203 4.63 -8.61 -12.21
CA VAL A 203 3.70 -9.65 -11.76
C VAL A 203 4.39 -11.01 -11.88
N GLY A 204 4.52 -11.72 -10.77
CA GLY A 204 5.12 -13.05 -10.75
C GLY A 204 4.18 -14.17 -11.20
N PRO A 205 4.73 -15.38 -11.45
CA PRO A 205 3.95 -16.55 -11.87
C PRO A 205 2.88 -16.95 -10.85
N GLY A 206 3.11 -16.70 -9.56
CA GLY A 206 2.15 -16.94 -8.49
C GLY A 206 0.83 -16.20 -8.68
N ARG A 207 0.87 -15.07 -9.38
CA ARG A 207 -0.26 -14.18 -9.71
C ARG A 207 -0.58 -14.15 -11.20
N GLY A 208 -0.08 -15.10 -11.97
CA GLY A 208 -0.38 -15.25 -13.39
C GLY A 208 0.52 -14.45 -14.34
N GLY A 209 1.55 -13.77 -13.84
CA GLY A 209 2.58 -13.14 -14.66
C GLY A 209 3.42 -14.19 -15.41
N ARG A 210 4.02 -13.77 -16.53
CA ARG A 210 4.80 -14.67 -17.41
C ARG A 210 6.22 -14.18 -17.65
N ASP A 211 6.47 -12.90 -17.47
CA ASP A 211 7.72 -12.26 -17.91
C ASP A 211 8.74 -12.16 -16.75
N ALA A 212 8.29 -12.20 -15.52
CA ALA A 212 9.15 -12.17 -14.34
C ALA A 212 9.19 -13.54 -13.66
N PRO A 213 10.35 -13.98 -13.13
CA PRO A 213 10.46 -15.24 -12.41
C PRO A 213 9.82 -15.21 -11.01
N VAL A 214 9.55 -14.02 -10.47
CA VAL A 214 8.92 -13.79 -9.17
C VAL A 214 8.31 -12.40 -9.14
N GLY A 215 7.23 -12.20 -8.39
CA GLY A 215 6.58 -10.90 -8.24
C GLY A 215 7.43 -9.84 -7.54
N GLY A 216 7.21 -8.58 -7.91
CA GLY A 216 7.73 -7.41 -7.19
C GLY A 216 6.95 -7.13 -5.89
N PRO A 217 7.31 -6.07 -5.15
CA PRO A 217 6.70 -5.70 -3.86
C PRO A 217 5.19 -5.52 -3.86
N LEU A 218 4.58 -5.33 -5.04
CA LEU A 218 3.14 -5.22 -5.24
C LEU A 218 2.44 -6.56 -5.54
N TRP A 219 3.19 -7.60 -5.96
CA TRP A 219 2.60 -8.78 -6.61
C TRP A 219 3.14 -10.11 -6.12
N LEU A 220 4.09 -10.13 -5.18
CA LEU A 220 4.69 -11.36 -4.66
C LEU A 220 3.64 -12.22 -3.96
N ASP A 221 3.47 -13.47 -4.41
CA ASP A 221 2.53 -14.40 -3.76
C ASP A 221 3.16 -15.03 -2.52
N TRP A 222 2.55 -14.78 -1.35
CA TRP A 222 3.06 -15.30 -0.08
C TRP A 222 3.18 -16.83 -0.06
N ASP A 223 2.20 -17.51 -0.61
CA ASP A 223 2.15 -18.97 -0.50
C ASP A 223 3.08 -19.68 -1.49
N LYS A 224 3.25 -19.11 -2.70
CA LYS A 224 3.95 -19.74 -3.82
C LYS A 224 5.36 -19.20 -4.06
N GLU A 225 5.62 -17.93 -3.74
CA GLU A 225 6.84 -17.25 -4.15
C GLU A 225 7.66 -16.69 -2.98
N PHE A 226 7.02 -16.35 -1.85
CA PHE A 226 7.69 -15.70 -0.73
C PHE A 226 8.66 -16.66 -0.02
N VAL A 227 9.90 -16.19 0.17
CA VAL A 227 10.95 -16.82 0.97
C VAL A 227 11.51 -15.81 1.95
N ASP A 228 11.67 -16.17 3.24
CA ASP A 228 12.29 -15.30 4.25
C ASP A 228 13.83 -15.44 4.19
N ASP A 229 14.44 -14.89 3.15
CA ASP A 229 15.88 -14.96 2.89
C ASP A 229 16.58 -13.59 2.83
N LEU A 230 15.84 -12.51 3.18
CA LEU A 230 16.43 -11.17 3.32
C LEU A 230 17.06 -10.97 4.70
N PRO A 231 17.99 -10.00 4.84
CA PRO A 231 18.59 -9.67 6.13
C PRO A 231 17.55 -9.21 7.17
N LEU A 232 16.49 -8.53 6.74
CA LEU A 232 15.39 -8.08 7.59
C LEU A 232 14.20 -9.03 7.47
N PRO A 233 13.50 -9.35 8.59
CA PRO A 233 12.18 -9.96 8.53
C PRO A 233 11.18 -9.00 7.87
N GLN A 234 10.12 -9.56 7.27
CA GLN A 234 9.14 -8.79 6.52
C GLN A 234 7.75 -8.88 7.16
N VAL A 235 6.96 -7.78 7.04
CA VAL A 235 5.53 -7.78 7.33
C VAL A 235 4.80 -7.34 6.08
N VAL A 236 3.88 -8.18 5.61
CA VAL A 236 3.19 -8.01 4.31
C VAL A 236 1.69 -8.26 4.42
N GLY A 237 0.95 -7.77 3.43
CA GLY A 237 -0.47 -8.03 3.17
C GLY A 237 -0.69 -8.92 1.94
N HIS A 238 -1.56 -8.48 1.01
CA HIS A 238 -1.77 -8.95 -0.35
C HIS A 238 -2.29 -10.37 -0.51
N THR A 239 -1.67 -11.35 0.14
CA THR A 239 -2.08 -12.74 -0.01
C THR A 239 -3.05 -13.10 1.10
N ARG A 240 -4.35 -12.95 0.80
CA ARG A 240 -5.43 -13.15 1.76
C ARG A 240 -5.44 -14.54 2.37
N GLY A 241 -5.55 -14.60 3.70
CA GLY A 241 -5.72 -15.82 4.47
C GLY A 241 -6.89 -15.74 5.44
N ARG A 242 -7.17 -16.84 6.14
CA ARG A 242 -8.13 -16.85 7.23
C ARG A 242 -7.59 -16.18 8.48
N ASP A 243 -6.31 -16.39 8.73
CA ASP A 243 -5.57 -15.88 9.89
C ASP A 243 -4.22 -15.33 9.41
N ALA A 244 -3.55 -14.53 10.24
CA ALA A 244 -2.18 -14.14 9.98
C ALA A 244 -1.26 -15.36 9.91
N ARG A 245 -0.32 -15.35 8.99
CA ARG A 245 0.58 -16.47 8.70
C ARG A 245 2.02 -16.05 8.88
N ARG A 246 2.83 -16.98 9.33
CA ARG A 246 4.26 -16.77 9.55
C ARG A 246 5.10 -17.72 8.71
N LYS A 247 6.18 -17.21 8.12
CA LYS A 247 7.28 -17.98 7.56
C LYS A 247 8.56 -17.49 8.22
N ASP A 248 9.23 -18.37 8.95
CA ASP A 248 10.42 -18.07 9.74
C ASP A 248 10.30 -16.81 10.60
N ARG A 249 10.89 -15.67 10.19
CA ARG A 249 10.83 -14.39 10.92
C ARG A 249 9.75 -13.45 10.40
N SER A 250 9.21 -13.73 9.20
CA SER A 250 8.32 -12.85 8.46
C SER A 250 6.84 -13.20 8.62
N TRP A 251 5.97 -12.20 8.45
CA TRP A 251 4.54 -12.31 8.64
C TRP A 251 3.74 -11.80 7.44
N CYS A 252 2.71 -12.56 7.03
CA CYS A 252 1.63 -12.07 6.19
C CYS A 252 0.40 -11.86 7.08
N ILE A 253 -0.06 -10.62 7.18
CA ILE A 253 -1.12 -10.23 8.11
C ILE A 253 -2.46 -9.94 7.40
N ASP A 254 -2.58 -10.17 6.08
CA ASP A 254 -3.87 -10.10 5.41
C ASP A 254 -4.75 -11.29 5.83
N ALA A 255 -5.56 -11.05 6.86
CA ALA A 255 -6.51 -11.97 7.45
C ALA A 255 -7.95 -11.49 7.27
N ALA A 256 -8.29 -11.06 6.06
CA ALA A 256 -9.64 -10.63 5.69
C ALA A 256 -10.22 -9.55 6.64
N GLN A 257 -9.43 -8.49 6.92
CA GLN A 257 -9.77 -7.38 7.82
C GLN A 257 -10.02 -7.81 9.28
N GLY A 258 -9.45 -8.95 9.69
CA GLY A 258 -9.63 -9.50 11.03
C GLY A 258 -8.50 -9.20 12.03
N CYS A 259 -7.35 -8.70 11.56
CA CYS A 259 -6.22 -8.37 12.44
C CYS A 259 -5.35 -7.25 11.90
N VAL A 260 -4.48 -6.74 12.77
CA VAL A 260 -3.38 -5.82 12.50
C VAL A 260 -2.12 -6.36 13.18
N ALA A 261 -0.95 -5.81 12.87
CA ALA A 261 0.25 -6.09 13.65
C ALA A 261 0.68 -4.85 14.44
N LEU A 262 0.97 -5.02 15.72
CA LEU A 262 1.61 -4.02 16.55
C LEU A 262 3.09 -4.37 16.65
N ILE A 263 3.96 -3.44 16.28
CA ILE A 263 5.41 -3.58 16.43
C ILE A 263 5.87 -2.59 17.49
N GLU A 264 6.41 -3.12 18.56
CA GLU A 264 6.97 -2.33 19.66
C GLU A 264 8.49 -2.39 19.62
N PRO A 265 9.19 -1.29 19.95
CA PRO A 265 10.66 -1.20 19.83
C PRO A 265 11.41 -2.35 20.55
N ASP A 266 10.95 -2.71 21.74
CA ASP A 266 11.65 -3.67 22.60
C ASP A 266 10.96 -5.04 22.69
N LEU A 267 9.68 -5.14 22.29
CA LEU A 267 8.86 -6.36 22.45
C LEU A 267 8.65 -7.12 21.13
N GLY A 268 9.03 -6.50 20.03
CA GLY A 268 8.87 -7.10 18.69
C GLY A 268 7.42 -7.02 18.17
N LEU A 269 7.05 -7.96 17.30
CA LEU A 269 5.77 -7.95 16.60
C LEU A 269 4.73 -8.82 17.32
N GLN A 270 3.54 -8.26 17.50
CA GLN A 270 2.35 -8.94 17.98
C GLN A 270 1.22 -8.80 16.96
N VAL A 271 0.57 -9.92 16.62
CA VAL A 271 -0.66 -9.90 15.82
C VAL A 271 -1.86 -9.65 16.74
N VAL A 272 -2.62 -8.60 16.46
CA VAL A 272 -3.76 -8.16 17.26
C VAL A 272 -5.05 -8.34 16.44
N LYS A 273 -6.04 -9.03 16.98
CA LYS A 273 -7.39 -9.12 16.38
C LYS A 273 -8.17 -7.83 16.62
N LEU A 274 -8.93 -7.39 15.60
CA LEU A 274 -9.79 -6.20 15.66
C LEU A 274 -11.26 -6.55 15.61
#